data_af0112274d1f552cd6a4df6c89580d5e
#
_entry.id   af0112274d1f552cd6a4df6c89580d5e
#
_cell.length_a   1.000
_cell.length_b   1.000
_cell.length_c   1.000
_cell.angle_alpha   90.00
_cell.angle_beta   90.00
_cell.angle_gamma   90.00
#
_symmetry.space_group_name_H-M   'P 1'
#
loop_
_entity.id
_entity.type
_entity.pdbx_description
1 polymer ?
#
loop_
_entity_poly.entity_id
_entity_poly.type
_entity_poly.pdbx_seq_one_letter_code
_entity_poly.pdbx_strand_id
1 'polypeptide(L)'
;SLDIILNHNVDSLFNYQGDNVFYLSIAKQLVQLRLKLIELLINKDQQKLPHIIRQFVGLGIGLTPSGDDYLVGLMAFLLLKEHPAFAFYPDFYQGIIQSKSQTTPISAITLEKALNQEYRENMQQLIQMLVDAKETNIYPQFLEILNIGSSSGSDMLFGLRDALYLTHYFGENYVD
;
A
#
# COMPACT_ATOMS: atom_id res chain seq x y z
N SER A 1 -9.46 -7.52 13.62
CA SER A 1 -8.39 -6.69 13.10
C SER A 1 -8.17 -6.95 11.62
N LEU A 2 -7.48 -6.03 10.94
CA LEU A 2 -7.16 -6.15 9.52
C LEU A 2 -6.32 -7.40 9.23
N ASP A 3 -5.40 -7.77 10.11
CA ASP A 3 -4.59 -8.98 9.97
C ASP A 3 -5.44 -10.24 9.88
N ILE A 4 -6.49 -10.33 10.69
CA ILE A 4 -7.41 -11.48 10.67
C ILE A 4 -8.09 -11.58 9.31
N ILE A 5 -8.57 -10.47 8.78
CA ILE A 5 -9.22 -10.43 7.46
C ILE A 5 -8.25 -10.88 6.37
N LEU A 6 -7.02 -10.34 6.35
CA LEU A 6 -6.04 -10.63 5.32
C LEU A 6 -5.45 -12.04 5.40
N ASN A 7 -5.51 -12.67 6.58
CA ASN A 7 -5.07 -14.05 6.76
C ASN A 7 -6.13 -15.09 6.39
N HIS A 8 -7.35 -14.68 6.06
CA HIS A 8 -8.47 -15.57 5.73
C HIS A 8 -8.84 -15.49 4.24
N ASN A 9 -8.07 -16.20 3.41
CA ASN A 9 -8.41 -16.46 1.99
C ASN A 9 -8.82 -15.24 1.17
N VAL A 10 -8.11 -14.13 1.33
CA VAL A 10 -8.27 -13.01 0.41
C VAL A 10 -7.54 -13.30 -0.90
N ASP A 11 -8.09 -12.85 -2.00
CA ASP A 11 -7.50 -13.03 -3.32
C ASP A 11 -6.45 -11.93 -3.55
N SER A 12 -5.18 -12.28 -3.37
CA SER A 12 -4.05 -11.37 -3.53
C SER A 12 -2.76 -12.15 -3.81
N LEU A 13 -1.89 -11.58 -4.65
CA LEU A 13 -0.55 -12.15 -4.86
C LEU A 13 0.34 -12.01 -3.62
N PHE A 14 0.03 -11.10 -2.71
CA PHE A 14 0.73 -11.03 -1.41
C PHE A 14 0.44 -12.23 -0.51
N ASN A 15 -0.62 -12.97 -0.80
CA ASN A 15 -1.04 -14.15 -0.05
C ASN A 15 -1.31 -15.33 -1.00
N TYR A 16 -0.51 -15.48 -2.03
CA TYR A 16 -0.72 -16.50 -3.05
C TYR A 16 -0.41 -17.89 -2.50
N GLN A 17 -1.36 -18.81 -2.62
CA GLN A 17 -1.27 -20.20 -2.14
C GLN A 17 -1.29 -21.22 -3.26
N GLY A 18 -1.36 -20.77 -4.52
CA GLY A 18 -1.42 -21.64 -5.68
C GLY A 18 -0.07 -22.21 -6.11
N ASP A 19 -0.08 -22.93 -7.21
CA ASP A 19 1.09 -23.64 -7.77
C ASP A 19 1.54 -23.09 -9.13
N ASN A 20 0.93 -22.00 -9.60
CA ASN A 20 1.34 -21.37 -10.86
C ASN A 20 2.71 -20.73 -10.70
N VAL A 21 3.70 -21.21 -11.46
CA VAL A 21 5.10 -20.79 -11.33
C VAL A 21 5.28 -19.30 -11.59
N PHE A 22 4.56 -18.74 -12.56
CA PHE A 22 4.62 -17.31 -12.88
C PHE A 22 4.07 -16.47 -11.73
N TYR A 23 2.93 -16.84 -11.19
CA TYR A 23 2.32 -16.14 -10.05
C TYR A 23 3.16 -16.26 -8.79
N LEU A 24 3.76 -17.43 -8.55
CA LEU A 24 4.66 -17.63 -7.41
C LEU A 24 5.88 -16.72 -7.51
N SER A 25 6.44 -16.56 -8.71
CA SER A 25 7.58 -15.66 -8.92
C SER A 25 7.25 -14.20 -8.60
N ILE A 26 6.11 -13.71 -9.09
CA ILE A 26 5.64 -12.34 -8.79
C ILE A 26 5.35 -12.18 -7.31
N ALA A 27 4.65 -13.13 -6.71
CA ALA A 27 4.32 -13.11 -5.29
C ALA A 27 5.58 -13.03 -4.42
N LYS A 28 6.62 -13.79 -4.77
CA LYS A 28 7.90 -13.76 -4.07
C LYS A 28 8.56 -12.39 -4.16
N GLN A 29 8.56 -11.79 -5.35
CA GLN A 29 9.11 -10.44 -5.55
C GLN A 29 8.36 -9.41 -4.74
N LEU A 30 7.02 -9.45 -4.75
CA LEU A 30 6.18 -8.52 -3.99
C LEU A 30 6.48 -8.58 -2.49
N VAL A 31 6.60 -9.79 -1.94
CA VAL A 31 6.91 -9.98 -0.53
C VAL A 31 8.31 -9.45 -0.19
N GLN A 32 9.29 -9.74 -1.02
CA GLN A 32 10.66 -9.25 -0.82
C GLN A 32 10.73 -7.72 -0.88
N LEU A 33 10.07 -7.12 -1.85
CA LEU A 33 10.03 -5.65 -1.99
C LEU A 33 9.32 -4.99 -0.82
N ARG A 34 8.20 -5.57 -0.38
CA ARG A 34 7.45 -5.08 0.76
C ARG A 34 8.32 -5.04 2.03
N LEU A 35 9.03 -6.13 2.31
CA LEU A 35 9.91 -6.21 3.47
C LEU A 35 11.07 -5.21 3.37
N LYS A 36 11.62 -5.04 2.17
CA LYS A 36 12.70 -4.07 1.94
C LYS A 36 12.21 -2.64 2.10
N LEU A 37 11.03 -2.33 1.59
CA LEU A 37 10.44 -1.00 1.73
C LEU A 37 10.23 -0.64 3.21
N ILE A 38 9.66 -1.57 3.99
CA ILE A 38 9.46 -1.38 5.42
C ILE A 38 10.81 -1.12 6.12
N GLU A 39 11.84 -1.91 5.82
CA GLU A 39 13.18 -1.73 6.37
C GLU A 39 13.74 -0.34 6.06
N LEU A 40 13.63 0.12 4.81
CA LEU A 40 14.13 1.43 4.41
C LEU A 40 13.39 2.58 5.09
N LEU A 41 12.08 2.45 5.28
CA LEU A 41 11.28 3.45 5.99
C LEU A 41 11.67 3.50 7.47
N ILE A 42 11.84 2.35 8.10
CA ILE A 42 12.27 2.28 9.50
C ILE A 42 13.66 2.89 9.68
N ASN A 43 14.59 2.59 8.77
CA ASN A 43 15.95 3.10 8.82
C ASN A 43 16.09 4.53 8.26
N LYS A 44 15.01 5.11 7.76
CA LYS A 44 14.99 6.45 7.15
C LYS A 44 16.00 6.59 6.01
N ASP A 45 16.15 5.53 5.21
CA ASP A 45 17.07 5.49 4.07
C ASP A 45 16.42 6.12 2.83
N GLN A 46 16.35 7.45 2.82
CA GLN A 46 15.73 8.21 1.75
C GLN A 46 16.45 8.08 0.42
N GLN A 47 17.74 7.77 0.44
CA GLN A 47 18.51 7.60 -0.79
C GLN A 47 18.05 6.40 -1.60
N LYS A 48 17.70 5.30 -0.94
CA LYS A 48 17.29 4.04 -1.60
C LYS A 48 15.78 3.93 -1.85
N LEU A 49 14.96 4.75 -1.18
CA LEU A 49 13.51 4.68 -1.28
C LEU A 49 12.98 4.82 -2.71
N PRO A 50 13.38 5.83 -3.51
CA PRO A 50 12.82 5.97 -4.85
C PRO A 50 13.06 4.74 -5.72
N HIS A 51 14.21 4.09 -5.59
CA HIS A 51 14.54 2.89 -6.35
C HIS A 51 13.62 1.72 -6.01
N ILE A 52 13.37 1.48 -4.72
CA ILE A 52 12.47 0.40 -4.28
C ILE A 52 11.03 0.69 -4.72
N ILE A 53 10.59 1.93 -4.61
CA ILE A 53 9.24 2.33 -5.06
C ILE A 53 9.07 2.04 -6.55
N ARG A 54 10.07 2.39 -7.37
CA ARG A 54 10.04 2.09 -8.81
C ARG A 54 9.90 0.61 -9.11
N GLN A 55 10.44 -0.28 -8.28
CA GLN A 55 10.35 -1.72 -8.49
C GLN A 55 8.94 -2.27 -8.24
N PHE A 56 8.14 -1.62 -7.41
CA PHE A 56 6.72 -1.97 -7.22
C PHE A 56 5.87 -1.64 -8.45
N VAL A 57 6.18 -0.53 -9.13
CA VAL A 57 5.29 0.01 -10.17
C VAL A 57 5.29 -0.91 -11.38
N GLY A 58 4.08 -1.37 -11.74
CA GLY A 58 3.87 -2.32 -12.82
C GLY A 58 4.05 -3.78 -12.43
N LEU A 59 4.42 -4.08 -11.19
CA LEU A 59 4.63 -5.45 -10.76
C LEU A 59 3.31 -6.10 -10.34
N GLY A 60 2.86 -7.08 -11.13
CA GLY A 60 1.61 -7.79 -10.90
C GLY A 60 0.94 -8.17 -12.21
N ILE A 61 -0.36 -8.40 -12.15
CA ILE A 61 -1.16 -8.91 -13.25
C ILE A 61 -2.39 -8.01 -13.43
N GLY A 62 -2.81 -7.81 -14.69
CA GLY A 62 -4.03 -7.09 -15.02
C GLY A 62 -3.86 -5.58 -15.12
N LEU A 63 -5.00 -4.87 -15.13
CA LEU A 63 -5.05 -3.44 -15.37
C LEU A 63 -4.56 -2.61 -14.20
N THR A 64 -4.66 -3.14 -12.97
CA THR A 64 -4.15 -2.51 -11.75
C THR A 64 -3.23 -3.51 -11.06
N PRO A 65 -1.93 -3.55 -11.44
CA PRO A 65 -0.99 -4.50 -10.86
C PRO A 65 -0.91 -4.40 -9.34
N SER A 66 -0.68 -5.53 -8.69
CA SER A 66 -0.68 -5.64 -7.22
C SER A 66 0.31 -4.69 -6.55
N GLY A 67 1.48 -4.47 -7.16
CA GLY A 67 2.47 -3.53 -6.63
C GLY A 67 1.96 -2.10 -6.58
N ASP A 68 1.21 -1.68 -7.59
CA ASP A 68 0.62 -0.35 -7.64
C ASP A 68 -0.46 -0.19 -6.57
N ASP A 69 -1.38 -1.15 -6.49
CA ASP A 69 -2.46 -1.11 -5.50
C ASP A 69 -1.92 -1.14 -4.07
N TYR A 70 -0.86 -1.92 -3.84
CA TYR A 70 -0.17 -1.91 -2.55
C TYR A 70 0.35 -0.51 -2.19
N LEU A 71 1.02 0.15 -3.14
CA LEU A 71 1.53 1.51 -2.93
C LEU A 71 0.39 2.51 -2.66
N VAL A 72 -0.73 2.38 -3.36
CA VAL A 72 -1.92 3.23 -3.12
C VAL A 72 -2.39 3.08 -1.67
N GLY A 73 -2.56 1.85 -1.20
CA GLY A 73 -2.99 1.59 0.17
C GLY A 73 -1.99 2.08 1.21
N LEU A 74 -0.71 1.87 0.96
CA LEU A 74 0.37 2.35 1.84
C LEU A 74 0.37 3.87 1.95
N MET A 75 0.34 4.56 0.80
CA MET A 75 0.39 6.03 0.74
C MET A 75 -0.85 6.67 1.35
N ALA A 76 -2.00 6.00 1.27
CA ALA A 76 -3.26 6.54 1.79
C ALA A 76 -3.18 6.95 3.26
N PHE A 77 -2.36 6.28 4.04
CA PHE A 77 -2.18 6.59 5.45
C PHE A 77 -0.82 7.23 5.74
N LEU A 78 0.27 6.69 5.19
CA LEU A 78 1.62 7.21 5.46
C LEU A 78 1.85 8.64 4.99
N LEU A 79 1.21 9.06 3.91
CA LEU A 79 1.42 10.39 3.34
C LEU A 79 0.37 11.41 3.76
N LEU A 80 -0.34 11.16 4.84
CA LEU A 80 -1.13 12.20 5.51
C LEU A 80 -0.16 13.26 6.06
N LYS A 81 -0.53 14.54 5.93
CA LYS A 81 0.38 15.65 6.30
C LYS A 81 0.84 15.60 7.75
N GLU A 82 -0.02 15.12 8.65
CA GLU A 82 0.29 15.01 10.07
C GLU A 82 1.06 13.75 10.44
N HIS A 83 1.23 12.83 9.48
CA HIS A 83 1.92 11.57 9.74
C HIS A 83 3.44 11.78 9.72
N PRO A 84 4.20 11.15 10.64
CA PRO A 84 5.67 11.27 10.64
C PRO A 84 6.31 10.89 9.30
N ALA A 85 5.75 9.89 8.61
CA ALA A 85 6.28 9.44 7.32
C ALA A 85 5.99 10.41 6.16
N PHE A 86 5.25 11.50 6.38
CA PHE A 86 5.09 12.54 5.35
C PHE A 86 6.43 13.13 4.91
N ALA A 87 7.45 13.05 5.75
CA ALA A 87 8.81 13.45 5.40
C ALA A 87 9.37 12.69 4.19
N PHE A 88 8.85 11.48 3.91
CA PHE A 88 9.25 10.67 2.77
C PHE A 88 8.45 10.97 1.49
N TYR A 89 7.52 11.94 1.53
CA TYR A 89 6.73 12.31 0.36
C TYR A 89 7.58 12.57 -0.89
N PRO A 90 8.69 13.34 -0.83
CA PRO A 90 9.51 13.56 -2.01
C PRO A 90 10.06 12.27 -2.63
N ASP A 91 10.37 11.27 -1.81
CA ASP A 91 10.90 9.98 -2.26
C ASP A 91 9.82 9.16 -2.97
N PHE A 92 8.59 9.14 -2.45
CA PHE A 92 7.44 8.52 -3.10
C PHE A 92 7.13 9.22 -4.42
N TYR A 93 7.08 10.55 -4.40
CA TYR A 93 6.84 11.35 -5.59
C TYR A 93 7.86 11.02 -6.68
N GLN A 94 9.15 11.07 -6.35
CA GLN A 94 10.23 10.80 -7.29
C GLN A 94 10.11 9.38 -7.86
N GLY A 95 9.93 8.39 -7.01
CA GLY A 95 9.84 6.99 -7.43
C GLY A 95 8.67 6.75 -8.39
N ILE A 96 7.50 7.28 -8.08
CA ILE A 96 6.29 7.09 -8.88
C ILE A 96 6.40 7.85 -10.21
N ILE A 97 6.80 9.13 -10.19
CA ILE A 97 6.88 9.94 -11.41
C ILE A 97 7.91 9.35 -12.39
N GLN A 98 9.01 8.81 -11.90
CA GLN A 98 10.04 8.20 -12.74
C GLN A 98 9.62 6.84 -13.31
N SER A 99 8.62 6.18 -12.75
CA SER A 99 8.24 4.80 -13.11
C SER A 99 6.82 4.66 -13.66
N LYS A 100 6.03 5.73 -13.72
CA LYS A 100 4.62 5.64 -14.13
C LYS A 100 4.42 5.06 -15.53
N SER A 101 5.42 5.12 -16.40
CA SER A 101 5.37 4.49 -17.73
C SER A 101 5.52 2.97 -17.69
N GLN A 102 5.91 2.40 -16.55
CA GLN A 102 6.06 0.96 -16.36
C GLN A 102 4.74 0.25 -16.09
N THR A 103 3.67 0.99 -15.88
CA THR A 103 2.36 0.44 -15.56
C THR A 103 1.30 0.87 -16.56
N THR A 104 0.05 0.45 -16.35
CA THR A 104 -1.06 0.82 -17.20
C THR A 104 -1.44 2.28 -17.01
N PRO A 105 -2.06 2.94 -18.03
CA PRO A 105 -2.50 4.34 -17.88
C PRO A 105 -3.46 4.55 -16.71
N ILE A 106 -4.41 3.63 -16.48
CA ILE A 106 -5.36 3.76 -15.36
C ILE A 106 -4.66 3.66 -14.01
N SER A 107 -3.70 2.75 -13.89
CA SER A 107 -2.96 2.56 -12.64
C SER A 107 -2.02 3.75 -12.37
N ALA A 108 -1.38 4.29 -13.41
CA ALA A 108 -0.55 5.48 -13.30
C ALA A 108 -1.34 6.68 -12.77
N ILE A 109 -2.56 6.90 -13.29
CA ILE A 109 -3.44 7.95 -12.82
C ILE A 109 -3.80 7.76 -11.34
N THR A 110 -4.11 6.53 -10.96
CA THR A 110 -4.45 6.20 -9.56
C THR A 110 -3.28 6.48 -8.62
N LEU A 111 -2.06 6.13 -9.03
CA LEU A 111 -0.85 6.43 -8.24
C LEU A 111 -0.61 7.94 -8.11
N GLU A 112 -0.77 8.70 -9.19
CA GLU A 112 -0.62 10.15 -9.15
C GLU A 112 -1.67 10.81 -8.25
N LYS A 113 -2.91 10.34 -8.31
CA LYS A 113 -3.97 10.81 -7.41
C LYS A 113 -3.65 10.50 -5.96
N ALA A 114 -3.12 9.32 -5.68
CA ALA A 114 -2.72 8.93 -4.32
C ALA A 114 -1.65 9.87 -3.75
N LEU A 115 -0.72 10.34 -4.58
CA LEU A 115 0.27 11.36 -4.17
C LEU A 115 -0.40 12.67 -3.72
N ASN A 116 -1.58 12.98 -4.25
CA ASN A 116 -2.36 14.17 -3.90
C ASN A 116 -3.46 13.88 -2.86
N GLN A 117 -3.43 12.72 -2.22
CA GLN A 117 -4.44 12.28 -1.26
C GLN A 117 -5.85 12.22 -1.86
N GLU A 118 -5.95 11.88 -3.14
CA GLU A 118 -7.21 11.70 -3.84
C GLU A 118 -7.46 10.21 -4.03
N TYR A 119 -8.50 9.68 -3.39
CA TYR A 119 -8.87 8.27 -3.37
C TYR A 119 -10.34 8.08 -3.69
N ARG A 120 -10.73 6.83 -3.98
CA ARG A 120 -12.13 6.43 -4.05
C ARG A 120 -12.82 6.78 -2.73
N GLU A 121 -14.11 7.09 -2.81
CA GLU A 121 -14.88 7.49 -1.64
C GLU A 121 -14.80 6.50 -0.49
N ASN A 122 -14.93 5.20 -0.77
CA ASN A 122 -14.86 4.18 0.28
C ASN A 122 -13.48 4.12 0.96
N MET A 123 -12.41 4.34 0.21
CA MET A 123 -11.06 4.41 0.79
C MET A 123 -10.90 5.68 1.64
N GLN A 124 -11.40 6.83 1.16
CA GLN A 124 -11.37 8.06 1.94
C GLN A 124 -12.13 7.93 3.25
N GLN A 125 -13.31 7.29 3.21
CA GLN A 125 -14.09 7.02 4.42
C GLN A 125 -13.33 6.13 5.40
N LEU A 126 -12.69 5.07 4.90
CA LEU A 126 -11.88 4.19 5.73
C LEU A 126 -10.73 4.94 6.40
N ILE A 127 -9.99 5.74 5.65
CA ILE A 127 -8.87 6.53 6.19
C ILE A 127 -9.38 7.51 7.25
N GLN A 128 -10.51 8.18 7.01
CA GLN A 128 -11.09 9.11 7.97
C GLN A 128 -11.48 8.40 9.27
N MET A 129 -12.07 7.20 9.17
CA MET A 129 -12.41 6.42 10.36
C MET A 129 -11.18 6.01 11.17
N LEU A 130 -10.10 5.66 10.48
CA LEU A 130 -8.82 5.32 11.12
C LEU A 130 -8.18 6.53 11.81
N VAL A 131 -8.23 7.69 11.16
CA VAL A 131 -7.70 8.95 11.72
C VAL A 131 -8.49 9.37 12.94
N ASP A 132 -9.82 9.30 12.88
CA ASP A 132 -10.69 9.72 13.96
C ASP A 132 -10.60 8.81 15.19
N ALA A 133 -10.10 7.59 15.02
CA ALA A 133 -9.90 6.60 16.10
C ALA A 133 -11.14 6.41 16.99
N LYS A 134 -12.33 6.57 16.41
CA LYS A 134 -13.59 6.37 17.14
C LYS A 134 -13.84 4.88 17.36
N GLU A 135 -14.46 4.54 18.50
CA GLU A 135 -14.90 3.16 18.79
C GLU A 135 -16.07 2.76 17.90
N THR A 136 -15.86 2.75 16.58
CA THR A 136 -16.86 2.36 15.61
C THR A 136 -16.40 1.04 14.98
N ASN A 137 -17.36 0.18 14.65
CA ASN A 137 -17.04 -1.05 13.94
C ASN A 137 -16.59 -0.71 12.52
N ILE A 138 -15.29 -0.87 12.26
CA ILE A 138 -14.66 -0.57 10.97
C ILE A 138 -14.73 -1.75 9.99
N TYR A 139 -15.14 -2.93 10.44
CA TYR A 139 -15.17 -4.14 9.63
C TYR A 139 -15.96 -4.00 8.33
N PRO A 140 -17.16 -3.38 8.31
CA PRO A 140 -17.89 -3.18 7.05
C PRO A 140 -17.10 -2.40 6.00
N GLN A 141 -16.31 -1.41 6.41
CA GLN A 141 -15.48 -0.62 5.49
C GLN A 141 -14.36 -1.46 4.89
N PHE A 142 -13.76 -2.35 5.65
CA PHE A 142 -12.78 -3.30 5.11
C PHE A 142 -13.43 -4.21 4.06
N LEU A 143 -14.64 -4.68 4.30
CA LEU A 143 -15.36 -5.52 3.34
C LEU A 143 -15.69 -4.79 2.05
N GLU A 144 -16.05 -3.51 2.13
CA GLU A 144 -16.27 -2.69 0.93
C GLU A 144 -14.99 -2.59 0.08
N ILE A 145 -13.84 -2.38 0.72
CA ILE A 145 -12.56 -2.33 0.01
C ILE A 145 -12.24 -3.68 -0.63
N LEU A 146 -12.45 -4.80 0.09
CA LEU A 146 -12.19 -6.14 -0.43
C LEU A 146 -12.98 -6.45 -1.71
N ASN A 147 -14.12 -5.80 -1.91
CA ASN A 147 -14.97 -6.01 -3.08
C ASN A 147 -14.51 -5.23 -4.32
N ILE A 148 -13.46 -4.42 -4.22
CA ILE A 148 -12.92 -3.66 -5.35
C ILE A 148 -12.12 -4.60 -6.25
N GLY A 149 -12.57 -4.77 -7.51
CA GLY A 149 -11.90 -5.62 -8.49
C GLY A 149 -11.82 -7.08 -8.06
N SER A 150 -10.92 -7.83 -8.67
CA SER A 150 -10.65 -9.24 -8.27
C SER A 150 -9.66 -9.30 -7.10
N SER A 151 -8.60 -8.48 -7.10
CA SER A 151 -7.58 -8.45 -6.05
C SER A 151 -7.15 -7.05 -5.65
N SER A 152 -7.60 -6.00 -6.36
CA SER A 152 -7.19 -4.61 -6.11
C SER A 152 -7.44 -4.19 -4.68
N GLY A 153 -8.63 -4.43 -4.15
CA GLY A 153 -8.98 -4.07 -2.79
C GLY A 153 -8.12 -4.78 -1.76
N SER A 154 -7.89 -6.08 -1.95
CA SER A 154 -7.03 -6.87 -1.08
C SER A 154 -5.59 -6.32 -1.10
N ASP A 155 -5.06 -6.03 -2.28
CA ASP A 155 -3.71 -5.49 -2.43
C ASP A 155 -3.55 -4.13 -1.73
N MET A 156 -4.55 -3.25 -1.87
CA MET A 156 -4.58 -1.98 -1.15
C MET A 156 -4.61 -2.19 0.37
N LEU A 157 -5.38 -3.16 0.86
CA LEU A 157 -5.45 -3.44 2.29
C LEU A 157 -4.14 -4.02 2.83
N PHE A 158 -3.37 -4.77 2.04
CA PHE A 158 -2.01 -5.16 2.44
C PHE A 158 -1.11 -3.93 2.62
N GLY A 159 -1.20 -2.96 1.72
CA GLY A 159 -0.49 -1.69 1.86
C GLY A 159 -0.91 -0.91 3.09
N LEU A 160 -2.22 -0.82 3.33
CA LEU A 160 -2.76 -0.14 4.51
C LEU A 160 -2.30 -0.83 5.80
N ARG A 161 -2.30 -2.16 5.83
CA ARG A 161 -1.82 -2.92 6.99
C ARG A 161 -0.38 -2.54 7.35
N ASP A 162 0.48 -2.47 6.34
CA ASP A 162 1.88 -2.10 6.55
C ASP A 162 2.01 -0.64 6.98
N ALA A 163 1.17 0.25 6.45
CA ALA A 163 1.12 1.64 6.89
C ALA A 163 0.75 1.75 8.37
N LEU A 164 -0.24 0.98 8.82
CA LEU A 164 -0.65 0.97 10.22
C LEU A 164 0.44 0.41 11.13
N TYR A 165 1.11 -0.65 10.70
CA TYR A 165 2.27 -1.19 11.42
C TYR A 165 3.37 -0.13 11.59
N LEU A 166 3.73 0.55 10.49
CA LEU A 166 4.74 1.61 10.51
C LEU A 166 4.30 2.79 11.38
N THR A 167 3.03 3.13 11.37
CA THR A 167 2.47 4.19 12.21
C THR A 167 2.66 3.86 13.68
N HIS A 168 2.35 2.64 14.06
CA HIS A 168 2.56 2.17 15.43
C HIS A 168 4.04 2.20 15.80
N TYR A 169 4.91 1.72 14.92
CA TYR A 169 6.35 1.74 15.11
C TYR A 169 6.87 3.17 15.30
N PHE A 170 6.48 4.10 14.42
CA PHE A 170 6.91 5.50 14.51
C PHE A 170 6.38 6.17 15.78
N GLY A 171 5.14 5.87 16.17
CA GLY A 171 4.56 6.38 17.41
C GLY A 171 5.34 5.97 18.65
N GLU A 172 5.80 4.72 18.72
CA GLU A 172 6.57 4.21 19.84
C GLU A 172 8.00 4.75 19.88
N ASN A 173 8.61 4.96 18.70
CA ASN A 173 10.04 5.31 18.59
C ASN A 173 10.31 6.80 18.36
N TYR A 174 9.27 7.61 18.20
CA TYR A 174 9.37 9.06 17.96
C TYR A 174 8.72 9.90 19.05
N VAL A 175 8.24 9.29 20.10
CA VAL A 175 7.74 10.00 21.27
C VAL A 175 8.92 10.26 22.19
N ASP A 176 9.30 11.52 22.29
CA ASP A 176 10.30 11.98 23.26
C ASP A 176 9.67 12.17 24.64
#